data_e5954c3c3236d06ee87aaca0a9139cb8
#
_entry.id   e5954c3c3236d06ee87aaca0a9139cb8
#
_cell.length_a   1.000
_cell.length_b   1.000
_cell.length_c   1.000
_cell.angle_alpha   90.00
_cell.angle_beta   90.00
_cell.angle_gamma   90.00
#
_symmetry.space_group_name_H-M   'P 1'
#
loop_
_entity.id
_entity.type
_entity.pdbx_description
1 polymer ?
#
loop_
_entity_poly.entity_id
_entity_poly.type
_entity_poly.pdbx_seq_one_letter_code
_entity_poly.pdbx_strand_id
1 'polypeptide(L)'
;MVIKKVTVNTIKKIKNSGEKFSVLTAYDFSTAKYIDEAGIDVILIGDSLAMTALGYETTHSVGVDEMKIFTRAVAKGVQRALVVTDMPFLSYQTDISSAIQNCGEMIKVGANAVKIEGYSEYTLNLVKRLVETGIPVMAHLGFTPQFLNTLGGYKIQGKTREATDEILRQAKDLELAGAFSLVLEMVPQDSAKYITENLSIPTISCGAGKYCDAQVLVCDDVFGKYSEFTPKFARKYGDMRTFIIDCAKRFDEDVKTGSFPSENEVF
;
A
#
# COMPACT_ATOMS: atom_id res chain seq x y z
N MET A 1 -17.62 -0.87 -23.47
CA MET A 1 -18.03 -0.18 -22.21
C MET A 1 -16.93 0.77 -21.81
N VAL A 2 -17.28 2.01 -21.39
CA VAL A 2 -16.29 2.94 -20.83
C VAL A 2 -15.94 2.48 -19.41
N ILE A 3 -14.67 2.15 -19.16
CA ILE A 3 -14.21 1.75 -17.83
C ILE A 3 -14.28 2.99 -16.92
N LYS A 4 -15.09 2.91 -15.86
CA LYS A 4 -15.20 3.99 -14.86
C LYS A 4 -14.00 3.92 -13.92
N LYS A 5 -13.08 4.88 -14.03
CA LYS A 5 -11.90 4.97 -13.18
C LYS A 5 -12.25 5.30 -11.73
N VAL A 6 -11.53 4.68 -10.81
CA VAL A 6 -11.52 5.07 -9.40
C VAL A 6 -10.56 6.26 -9.24
N THR A 7 -11.02 7.30 -8.60
CA THR A 7 -10.26 8.53 -8.37
C THR A 7 -10.24 8.88 -6.89
N VAL A 8 -9.38 9.81 -6.48
CA VAL A 8 -9.37 10.36 -5.12
C VAL A 8 -10.79 10.82 -4.71
N ASN A 9 -11.52 11.47 -5.62
CA ASN A 9 -12.89 11.90 -5.35
C ASN A 9 -13.87 10.72 -5.19
N THR A 10 -13.66 9.61 -5.92
CA THR A 10 -14.44 8.38 -5.74
C THR A 10 -14.23 7.83 -4.33
N ILE A 11 -12.98 7.72 -3.89
CA ILE A 11 -12.62 7.22 -2.55
C ILE A 11 -13.22 8.12 -1.45
N LYS A 12 -13.10 9.44 -1.56
CA LYS A 12 -13.71 10.39 -0.61
C LYS A 12 -15.23 10.21 -0.48
N LYS A 13 -15.93 9.95 -1.57
CA LYS A 13 -17.39 9.76 -1.56
C LYS A 13 -17.83 8.49 -0.85
N ILE A 14 -17.02 7.44 -0.84
CA ILE A 14 -17.32 6.17 -0.16
C ILE A 14 -17.50 6.39 1.35
N LYS A 15 -16.73 7.29 1.96
CA LYS A 15 -16.87 7.63 3.38
C LYS A 15 -18.31 7.90 3.82
N ASN A 16 -19.08 8.59 2.98
CA ASN A 16 -20.45 9.00 3.29
C ASN A 16 -21.51 8.01 2.79
N SER A 17 -21.15 7.00 2.02
CA SER A 17 -22.09 6.01 1.46
C SER A 17 -22.31 4.81 2.38
N GLY A 18 -21.43 4.59 3.36
CA GLY A 18 -21.41 3.37 4.18
C GLY A 18 -20.87 2.13 3.45
N GLU A 19 -20.47 2.26 2.19
CA GLU A 19 -19.82 1.22 1.42
C GLU A 19 -18.37 1.03 1.89
N LYS A 20 -17.79 -0.14 1.59
CA LYS A 20 -16.38 -0.42 1.84
C LYS A 20 -15.64 -0.49 0.51
N PHE A 21 -14.34 -0.18 0.53
CA PHE A 21 -13.46 -0.37 -0.60
C PHE A 21 -12.25 -1.24 -0.24
N SER A 22 -11.61 -1.80 -1.25
CA SER A 22 -10.47 -2.69 -1.10
C SER A 22 -9.19 -2.03 -1.56
N VAL A 23 -8.12 -2.28 -0.82
CA VAL A 23 -6.75 -1.88 -1.16
C VAL A 23 -5.87 -3.11 -1.16
N LEU A 24 -5.10 -3.31 -2.23
CA LEU A 24 -4.14 -4.41 -2.32
C LEU A 24 -2.83 -3.90 -2.90
N THR A 25 -1.70 -4.40 -2.41
CA THR A 25 -0.42 -4.03 -3.01
C THR A 25 -0.22 -4.73 -4.35
N ALA A 26 0.62 -4.18 -5.21
CA ALA A 26 1.16 -4.85 -6.40
C ALA A 26 2.55 -4.31 -6.70
N TYR A 27 3.40 -5.16 -7.31
CA TYR A 27 4.80 -4.82 -7.55
C TYR A 27 5.25 -5.09 -9.00
N ASP A 28 4.39 -5.65 -9.85
CA ASP A 28 4.68 -5.88 -11.26
C ASP A 28 3.45 -5.65 -12.15
N PHE A 29 3.70 -5.57 -13.45
CA PHE A 29 2.68 -5.31 -14.47
C PHE A 29 1.56 -6.35 -14.49
N SER A 30 1.91 -7.63 -14.49
CA SER A 30 0.94 -8.72 -14.66
C SER A 30 0.06 -8.88 -13.44
N THR A 31 0.67 -8.86 -12.25
CA THR A 31 -0.07 -8.89 -10.96
C THR A 31 -1.01 -7.70 -10.85
N ALA A 32 -0.54 -6.49 -11.15
CA ALA A 32 -1.36 -5.28 -11.12
C ALA A 32 -2.56 -5.36 -12.07
N LYS A 33 -2.34 -5.85 -13.29
CA LYS A 33 -3.39 -6.05 -14.28
C LYS A 33 -4.48 -7.00 -13.78
N TYR A 34 -4.10 -8.13 -13.22
CA TYR A 34 -5.08 -9.11 -12.73
C TYR A 34 -5.83 -8.63 -11.48
N ILE A 35 -5.16 -7.90 -10.60
CA ILE A 35 -5.79 -7.26 -9.43
C ILE A 35 -6.80 -6.20 -9.87
N ASP A 36 -6.48 -5.40 -10.88
CA ASP A 36 -7.39 -4.40 -11.46
C ASP A 36 -8.60 -5.05 -12.15
N GLU A 37 -8.39 -6.12 -12.93
CA GLU A 37 -9.45 -6.92 -13.55
C GLU A 37 -10.36 -7.58 -12.49
N ALA A 38 -9.82 -7.97 -11.33
CA ALA A 38 -10.58 -8.50 -10.20
C ALA A 38 -11.45 -7.45 -9.50
N GLY A 39 -11.26 -6.15 -9.82
CA GLY A 39 -12.09 -5.06 -9.31
C GLY A 39 -11.63 -4.44 -8.01
N ILE A 40 -10.38 -4.62 -7.60
CA ILE A 40 -9.79 -3.91 -6.45
C ILE A 40 -9.81 -2.40 -6.72
N ASP A 41 -10.19 -1.60 -5.72
CA ASP A 41 -10.43 -0.17 -5.89
C ASP A 41 -9.16 0.67 -5.86
N VAL A 42 -8.20 0.28 -5.02
CA VAL A 42 -6.90 0.96 -4.88
C VAL A 42 -5.78 -0.06 -4.98
N ILE A 43 -4.81 0.20 -5.84
CA ILE A 43 -3.58 -0.58 -5.94
C ILE A 43 -2.45 0.25 -5.35
N LEU A 44 -1.80 -0.32 -4.32
CA LEU A 44 -0.73 0.34 -3.58
C LEU A 44 0.63 -0.25 -3.98
N ILE A 45 1.53 0.58 -4.45
CA ILE A 45 2.94 0.20 -4.54
C ILE A 45 3.55 0.50 -3.17
N GLY A 46 3.46 -0.51 -2.28
CA GLY A 46 3.97 -0.41 -0.92
C GLY A 46 5.48 -0.57 -0.87
N ASP A 47 6.16 0.17 0.02
CA ASP A 47 7.58 -0.03 0.29
C ASP A 47 7.87 -1.41 0.93
N SER A 48 6.82 -2.13 1.36
CA SER A 48 6.84 -3.56 1.70
C SER A 48 7.42 -4.46 0.59
N LEU A 49 7.46 -3.99 -0.68
CA LEU A 49 8.18 -4.66 -1.77
C LEU A 49 9.66 -4.90 -1.45
N ALA A 50 10.26 -4.06 -0.61
CA ALA A 50 11.62 -4.26 -0.13
C ALA A 50 11.80 -5.65 0.48
N MET A 51 10.83 -6.08 1.29
CA MET A 51 10.89 -7.38 1.98
C MET A 51 10.39 -8.53 1.08
N THR A 52 9.24 -8.38 0.43
CA THR A 52 8.56 -9.49 -0.25
C THR A 52 9.02 -9.70 -1.69
N ALA A 53 9.46 -8.67 -2.39
CA ALA A 53 9.91 -8.73 -3.78
C ALA A 53 11.44 -8.67 -3.93
N LEU A 54 12.13 -7.90 -3.08
CA LEU A 54 13.58 -7.70 -3.16
C LEU A 54 14.36 -8.49 -2.11
N GLY A 55 13.70 -9.07 -1.09
CA GLY A 55 14.33 -9.88 -0.05
C GLY A 55 15.16 -9.09 0.96
N TYR A 56 14.93 -7.79 1.10
CA TYR A 56 15.54 -6.97 2.15
C TYR A 56 14.91 -7.28 3.51
N GLU A 57 15.64 -7.02 4.59
CA GLU A 57 15.14 -7.26 5.96
C GLU A 57 14.09 -6.25 6.42
N THR A 58 14.15 -5.02 5.90
CA THR A 58 13.24 -3.92 6.25
C THR A 58 12.90 -3.07 5.04
N THR A 59 11.90 -2.21 5.19
CA THR A 59 11.49 -1.24 4.16
C THR A 59 12.50 -0.10 3.97
N HIS A 60 13.47 0.07 4.87
CA HIS A 60 14.46 1.16 4.79
C HIS A 60 15.42 1.08 3.62
N SER A 61 15.61 -0.12 3.05
CA SER A 61 16.63 -0.35 2.02
C SER A 61 16.19 0.04 0.62
N VAL A 62 14.89 0.24 0.38
CA VAL A 62 14.37 0.62 -0.93
C VAL A 62 14.46 2.13 -1.14
N GLY A 63 14.90 2.56 -2.33
CA GLY A 63 15.07 3.96 -2.68
C GLY A 63 14.04 4.47 -3.71
N VAL A 64 14.13 5.76 -4.02
CA VAL A 64 13.24 6.44 -4.98
C VAL A 64 13.30 5.80 -6.37
N ASP A 65 14.49 5.46 -6.86
CA ASP A 65 14.64 4.92 -8.22
C ASP A 65 14.03 3.53 -8.35
N GLU A 66 14.14 2.69 -7.33
CA GLU A 66 13.48 1.39 -7.28
C GLU A 66 11.95 1.58 -7.24
N MET A 67 11.43 2.42 -6.35
CA MET A 67 10.00 2.71 -6.29
C MET A 67 9.45 3.24 -7.62
N LYS A 68 10.22 4.04 -8.37
CA LYS A 68 9.85 4.50 -9.72
C LYS A 68 9.70 3.35 -10.72
N ILE A 69 10.59 2.37 -10.68
CA ILE A 69 10.54 1.19 -11.57
C ILE A 69 9.25 0.42 -11.31
N PHE A 70 8.98 0.07 -10.05
CA PHE A 70 7.78 -0.67 -9.65
C PHE A 70 6.50 0.12 -9.93
N THR A 71 6.48 1.42 -9.60
CA THR A 71 5.33 2.30 -9.89
C THR A 71 5.00 2.34 -11.37
N ARG A 72 6.01 2.49 -12.23
CA ARG A 72 5.82 2.49 -13.69
C ARG A 72 5.27 1.16 -14.20
N ALA A 73 5.77 0.05 -13.69
CA ALA A 73 5.30 -1.28 -14.09
C ALA A 73 3.83 -1.50 -13.71
N VAL A 74 3.50 -1.21 -12.46
CA VAL A 74 2.12 -1.34 -11.93
C VAL A 74 1.16 -0.41 -12.67
N ALA A 75 1.51 0.88 -12.81
CA ALA A 75 0.66 1.88 -13.46
C ALA A 75 0.31 1.51 -14.93
N LYS A 76 1.20 0.81 -15.64
CA LYS A 76 0.93 0.31 -16.98
C LYS A 76 -0.07 -0.85 -17.01
N GLY A 77 -0.18 -1.62 -15.94
CA GLY A 77 -1.13 -2.73 -15.82
C GLY A 77 -2.54 -2.29 -15.45
N VAL A 78 -2.68 -1.12 -14.82
CA VAL A 78 -3.93 -0.66 -14.21
C VAL A 78 -4.73 0.22 -15.18
N GLN A 79 -6.02 -0.07 -15.33
CA GLN A 79 -6.95 0.71 -16.13
C GLN A 79 -8.03 1.40 -15.31
N ARG A 80 -8.46 0.79 -14.19
CA ARG A 80 -9.59 1.23 -13.36
C ARG A 80 -9.16 1.76 -11.99
N ALA A 81 -8.37 1.00 -11.24
CA ALA A 81 -8.05 1.29 -9.84
C ALA A 81 -7.27 2.61 -9.66
N LEU A 82 -7.39 3.21 -8.48
CA LEU A 82 -6.53 4.31 -8.06
C LEU A 82 -5.14 3.76 -7.72
N VAL A 83 -4.10 4.26 -8.38
CA VAL A 83 -2.70 3.87 -8.14
C VAL A 83 -2.08 4.80 -7.12
N VAL A 84 -1.65 4.26 -5.99
CA VAL A 84 -0.97 4.99 -4.91
C VAL A 84 0.42 4.41 -4.71
N THR A 85 1.43 5.25 -4.51
CA THR A 85 2.82 4.82 -4.28
C THR A 85 3.32 5.31 -2.94
N ASP A 86 3.93 4.43 -2.16
CA ASP A 86 4.63 4.80 -0.95
C ASP A 86 5.86 5.63 -1.27
N MET A 87 6.06 6.68 -0.51
CA MET A 87 7.33 7.38 -0.54
C MET A 87 8.31 6.64 0.38
N PRO A 88 9.47 6.18 -0.15
CA PRO A 88 10.41 5.39 0.64
C PRO A 88 11.11 6.22 1.72
N PHE A 89 11.67 5.52 2.70
CA PHE A 89 12.41 6.12 3.81
C PHE A 89 13.49 7.10 3.31
N LEU A 90 13.60 8.26 3.97
CA LEU A 90 14.48 9.40 3.64
C LEU A 90 14.24 10.08 2.29
N SER A 91 13.22 9.70 1.55
CA SER A 91 12.88 10.37 0.29
C SER A 91 12.08 11.67 0.48
N TYR A 92 11.49 11.87 1.66
CA TYR A 92 10.63 13.02 1.96
C TYR A 92 10.90 13.67 3.33
N GLN A 93 11.77 13.09 4.15
CA GLN A 93 12.03 13.56 5.51
C GLN A 93 13.14 14.60 5.59
N THR A 94 13.89 14.86 4.52
CA THR A 94 15.09 15.71 4.53
C THR A 94 14.75 17.20 4.38
N ASP A 95 14.08 17.56 3.27
CA ASP A 95 13.63 18.94 2.99
C ASP A 95 12.41 18.93 2.05
N ILE A 96 11.60 19.98 2.12
CA ILE A 96 10.33 20.11 1.36
C ILE A 96 10.54 20.11 -0.14
N SER A 97 11.59 20.75 -0.65
CA SER A 97 11.84 20.85 -2.10
C SER A 97 12.14 19.48 -2.69
N SER A 98 13.09 18.74 -2.10
CA SER A 98 13.43 17.39 -2.52
C SER A 98 12.23 16.44 -2.36
N ALA A 99 11.46 16.55 -1.27
CA ALA A 99 10.26 15.77 -1.06
C ALA A 99 9.21 15.98 -2.18
N ILE A 100 8.94 17.22 -2.55
CA ILE A 100 8.01 17.54 -3.66
C ILE A 100 8.53 16.98 -4.98
N GLN A 101 9.82 17.10 -5.26
CA GLN A 101 10.43 16.54 -6.48
C GLN A 101 10.28 15.01 -6.53
N ASN A 102 10.63 14.32 -5.44
CA ASN A 102 10.52 12.86 -5.36
C ASN A 102 9.06 12.38 -5.51
N CYS A 103 8.10 13.03 -4.83
CA CYS A 103 6.68 12.74 -4.99
C CYS A 103 6.22 13.01 -6.44
N GLY A 104 6.68 14.12 -7.03
CA GLY A 104 6.40 14.46 -8.43
C GLY A 104 6.91 13.41 -9.42
N GLU A 105 8.08 12.81 -9.16
CA GLU A 105 8.59 11.72 -9.98
C GLU A 105 7.68 10.49 -9.95
N MET A 106 7.07 10.15 -8.81
CA MET A 106 6.08 9.06 -8.72
C MET A 106 4.84 9.35 -9.56
N ILE A 107 4.34 10.59 -9.52
CA ILE A 107 3.21 11.00 -10.36
C ILE A 107 3.57 10.91 -11.86
N LYS A 108 4.75 11.38 -12.26
CA LYS A 108 5.22 11.33 -13.66
C LYS A 108 5.34 9.91 -14.21
N VAL A 109 5.65 8.92 -13.38
CA VAL A 109 5.74 7.52 -13.80
C VAL A 109 4.41 6.77 -13.71
N GLY A 110 3.32 7.42 -13.28
CA GLY A 110 1.95 6.93 -13.41
C GLY A 110 1.18 6.74 -12.10
N ALA A 111 1.73 7.09 -10.94
CA ALA A 111 0.94 7.16 -9.71
C ALA A 111 -0.13 8.25 -9.80
N ASN A 112 -1.26 8.04 -9.14
CA ASN A 112 -2.32 9.05 -8.98
C ASN A 112 -2.21 9.80 -7.65
N ALA A 113 -1.53 9.22 -6.66
CA ALA A 113 -1.32 9.76 -5.33
C ALA A 113 -0.07 9.14 -4.71
N VAL A 114 0.43 9.75 -3.63
CA VAL A 114 1.53 9.21 -2.82
C VAL A 114 1.06 8.90 -1.41
N LYS A 115 1.71 7.93 -0.71
CA LYS A 115 1.51 7.69 0.72
C LYS A 115 2.70 8.23 1.51
N ILE A 116 2.41 8.90 2.62
CA ILE A 116 3.38 9.52 3.55
C ILE A 116 3.11 8.98 4.95
N GLU A 117 4.15 8.48 5.61
CA GLU A 117 4.07 7.94 6.97
C GLU A 117 4.45 8.96 8.04
N GLY A 118 3.78 8.84 9.19
CA GLY A 118 4.13 9.56 10.40
C GLY A 118 3.48 10.92 10.53
N TYR A 119 3.79 11.57 11.66
CA TYR A 119 3.26 12.87 12.06
C TYR A 119 4.35 13.71 12.71
N SER A 120 4.48 14.92 12.23
CA SER A 120 5.29 16.00 12.80
C SER A 120 4.84 17.33 12.20
N GLU A 121 5.28 18.45 12.73
CA GLU A 121 5.06 19.77 12.11
C GLU A 121 5.61 19.81 10.66
N TYR A 122 6.76 19.18 10.44
CA TYR A 122 7.34 19.02 9.12
C TYR A 122 6.42 18.22 8.19
N THR A 123 5.91 17.06 8.66
CA THR A 123 5.01 16.21 7.86
C THR A 123 3.72 16.95 7.49
N LEU A 124 3.12 17.69 8.43
CA LEU A 124 1.93 18.51 8.17
C LEU A 124 2.19 19.55 7.08
N ASN A 125 3.31 20.29 7.20
CA ASN A 125 3.70 21.27 6.19
C ASN A 125 3.95 20.62 4.83
N LEU A 126 4.61 19.46 4.80
CA LEU A 126 4.84 18.71 3.57
C LEU A 126 3.52 18.29 2.91
N VAL A 127 2.59 17.67 3.67
CA VAL A 127 1.28 17.25 3.15
C VAL A 127 0.53 18.44 2.54
N LYS A 128 0.48 19.57 3.25
CA LYS A 128 -0.14 20.81 2.75
C LYS A 128 0.50 21.25 1.44
N ARG A 129 1.84 21.30 1.37
CA ARG A 129 2.58 21.73 0.17
C ARG A 129 2.37 20.79 -1.01
N LEU A 130 2.35 19.46 -0.79
CA LEU A 130 2.06 18.47 -1.83
C LEU A 130 0.65 18.68 -2.41
N VAL A 131 -0.35 18.82 -1.54
CA VAL A 131 -1.74 19.04 -1.95
C VAL A 131 -1.89 20.38 -2.75
N GLU A 132 -1.25 21.44 -2.29
CA GLU A 132 -1.21 22.75 -3.01
C GLU A 132 -0.55 22.63 -4.38
N THR A 133 0.40 21.72 -4.58
CA THR A 133 1.03 21.46 -5.88
C THR A 133 0.26 20.48 -6.76
N GLY A 134 -0.89 19.99 -6.30
CA GLY A 134 -1.73 19.06 -7.04
C GLY A 134 -1.36 17.57 -6.88
N ILE A 135 -0.53 17.22 -5.88
CA ILE A 135 -0.18 15.84 -5.54
C ILE A 135 -1.07 15.36 -4.39
N PRO A 136 -2.02 14.44 -4.62
CA PRO A 136 -2.87 13.91 -3.56
C PRO A 136 -2.07 13.04 -2.59
N VAL A 137 -2.36 13.15 -1.29
CA VAL A 137 -1.65 12.43 -0.23
C VAL A 137 -2.59 11.51 0.54
N MET A 138 -2.20 10.23 0.64
CA MET A 138 -2.70 9.26 1.61
C MET A 138 -1.79 9.33 2.84
N ALA A 139 -2.34 9.65 4.00
CA ALA A 139 -1.59 9.68 5.25
C ALA A 139 -1.51 8.29 5.90
N HIS A 140 -0.54 8.08 6.81
CA HIS A 140 -0.38 6.82 7.51
C HIS A 140 0.03 7.06 8.97
N LEU A 141 -0.77 6.54 9.90
CA LEU A 141 -0.57 6.62 11.35
C LEU A 141 -0.71 5.24 12.02
N GLY A 142 -0.41 5.19 13.29
CA GLY A 142 -0.33 3.97 14.07
C GLY A 142 1.09 3.42 14.07
N PHE A 143 1.26 2.15 13.79
CA PHE A 143 2.59 1.61 13.49
C PHE A 143 3.01 2.11 12.11
N THR A 144 4.19 2.67 12.03
CA THR A 144 4.78 3.20 10.80
C THR A 144 6.11 2.47 10.58
N PRO A 145 6.20 1.53 9.60
CA PRO A 145 7.39 0.72 9.37
C PRO A 145 8.69 1.53 9.21
N GLN A 146 8.62 2.70 8.57
CA GLN A 146 9.77 3.58 8.41
C GLN A 146 10.31 4.15 9.74
N PHE A 147 9.51 4.13 10.79
CA PHE A 147 9.89 4.54 12.15
C PHE A 147 10.17 3.34 13.08
N LEU A 148 10.37 2.14 12.53
CA LEU A 148 10.60 0.90 13.28
C LEU A 148 11.66 1.06 14.38
N ASN A 149 12.78 1.72 14.07
CA ASN A 149 13.89 1.92 15.01
C ASN A 149 13.48 2.83 16.17
N THR A 150 12.76 3.91 15.90
CA THR A 150 12.26 4.85 16.92
C THR A 150 11.17 4.23 17.78
N LEU A 151 10.28 3.41 17.18
CA LEU A 151 9.21 2.70 17.88
C LEU A 151 9.74 1.51 18.69
N GLY A 152 10.98 1.08 18.44
CA GLY A 152 11.63 -0.04 19.13
C GLY A 152 10.96 -1.38 18.82
N GLY A 153 10.62 -1.62 17.56
CA GLY A 153 10.05 -2.86 17.04
C GLY A 153 8.55 -2.78 16.73
N TYR A 154 7.98 -3.91 16.30
CA TYR A 154 6.56 -4.04 15.95
C TYR A 154 5.68 -3.95 17.18
N LYS A 155 5.03 -2.80 17.39
CA LYS A 155 4.20 -2.54 18.56
C LYS A 155 2.85 -1.96 18.15
N ILE A 156 1.77 -2.48 18.76
CA ILE A 156 0.42 -1.95 18.61
C ILE A 156 0.38 -0.53 19.21
N GLN A 157 -0.14 0.43 18.45
CA GLN A 157 -0.26 1.84 18.82
C GLN A 157 -1.70 2.16 19.24
N GLY A 158 -1.91 3.17 20.11
CA GLY A 158 -3.26 3.58 20.51
C GLY A 158 -3.96 2.61 21.47
N LYS A 159 -3.22 1.96 22.39
CA LYS A 159 -3.77 0.99 23.35
C LYS A 159 -4.55 1.64 24.52
N THR A 160 -4.24 2.88 24.88
CA THR A 160 -4.93 3.62 25.91
C THR A 160 -5.82 4.69 25.31
N ARG A 161 -6.74 5.26 26.09
CA ARG A 161 -7.60 6.34 25.63
C ARG A 161 -6.78 7.56 25.21
N GLU A 162 -5.79 7.94 26.01
CA GLU A 162 -4.91 9.07 25.74
C GLU A 162 -4.12 8.88 24.43
N ALA A 163 -3.58 7.67 24.21
CA ALA A 163 -2.87 7.35 22.98
C ALA A 163 -3.81 7.32 21.76
N THR A 164 -5.06 6.90 21.93
CA THR A 164 -6.09 6.96 20.88
C THR A 164 -6.47 8.40 20.54
N ASP A 165 -6.68 9.24 21.55
CA ASP A 165 -7.01 10.66 21.40
C ASP A 165 -5.86 11.42 20.71
N GLU A 166 -4.60 11.05 21.00
CA GLU A 166 -3.44 11.62 20.31
C GLU A 166 -3.40 11.21 18.83
N ILE A 167 -3.65 9.92 18.48
CA ILE A 167 -3.73 9.50 17.07
C ILE A 167 -4.89 10.21 16.36
N LEU A 168 -6.04 10.39 17.02
CA LEU A 168 -7.17 11.14 16.46
C LEU A 168 -6.81 12.61 16.20
N ARG A 169 -6.13 13.27 17.14
CA ARG A 169 -5.64 14.64 16.96
C ARG A 169 -4.73 14.74 15.73
N GLN A 170 -3.72 13.85 15.64
CA GLN A 170 -2.80 13.77 14.50
C GLN A 170 -3.54 13.54 13.18
N ALA A 171 -4.52 12.64 13.18
CA ALA A 171 -5.35 12.33 12.02
C ALA A 171 -6.16 13.55 11.53
N LYS A 172 -6.75 14.33 12.46
CA LYS A 172 -7.47 15.56 12.14
C LYS A 172 -6.56 16.64 11.57
N ASP A 173 -5.36 16.78 12.10
CA ASP A 173 -4.37 17.72 11.58
C ASP A 173 -3.95 17.36 10.15
N LEU A 174 -3.74 16.06 9.85
CA LEU A 174 -3.43 15.57 8.50
C LEU A 174 -4.61 15.74 7.54
N GLU A 175 -5.85 15.51 8.01
CA GLU A 175 -7.07 15.80 7.26
C GLU A 175 -7.16 17.29 6.90
N LEU A 176 -6.93 18.18 7.87
CA LEU A 176 -6.91 19.64 7.67
C LEU A 176 -5.78 20.08 6.72
N ALA A 177 -4.63 19.39 6.74
CA ALA A 177 -3.54 19.61 5.80
C ALA A 177 -3.89 19.16 4.36
N GLY A 178 -4.99 18.43 4.17
CA GLY A 178 -5.54 18.05 2.87
C GLY A 178 -5.32 16.60 2.46
N ALA A 179 -4.88 15.72 3.37
CA ALA A 179 -4.83 14.29 3.10
C ALA A 179 -6.22 13.78 2.66
N PHE A 180 -6.28 12.91 1.64
CA PHE A 180 -7.56 12.41 1.13
C PHE A 180 -8.03 11.13 1.80
N SER A 181 -7.15 10.41 2.48
CA SER A 181 -7.41 9.18 3.22
C SER A 181 -6.32 8.94 4.26
N LEU A 182 -6.57 8.06 5.22
CA LEU A 182 -5.66 7.73 6.30
C LEU A 182 -5.54 6.21 6.48
N VAL A 183 -4.34 5.68 6.40
CA VAL A 183 -4.03 4.31 6.84
C VAL A 183 -3.85 4.31 8.36
N LEU A 184 -4.49 3.35 9.01
CA LEU A 184 -4.30 3.03 10.43
C LEU A 184 -3.68 1.64 10.50
N GLU A 185 -2.41 1.55 10.94
CA GLU A 185 -1.70 0.28 11.03
C GLU A 185 -1.49 -0.13 12.48
N MET A 186 -1.81 -1.41 12.78
CA MET A 186 -1.65 -2.02 14.10
C MET A 186 -2.22 -1.14 15.25
N VAL A 187 -3.43 -0.62 15.06
CA VAL A 187 -4.23 0.12 16.04
C VAL A 187 -5.33 -0.81 16.55
N PRO A 188 -5.64 -0.85 17.86
CA PRO A 188 -6.77 -1.63 18.36
C PRO A 188 -8.07 -1.29 17.65
N GLN A 189 -8.90 -2.30 17.39
CA GLN A 189 -10.13 -2.17 16.61
C GLN A 189 -11.08 -1.08 17.12
N ASP A 190 -11.25 -0.97 18.44
CA ASP A 190 -12.15 0.03 19.04
C ASP A 190 -11.58 1.44 18.94
N SER A 191 -10.26 1.58 19.06
CA SER A 191 -9.53 2.84 18.82
C SER A 191 -9.66 3.27 17.35
N ALA A 192 -9.45 2.35 16.41
CA ALA A 192 -9.62 2.61 14.98
C ALA A 192 -11.07 2.97 14.63
N LYS A 193 -12.07 2.31 15.25
CA LYS A 193 -13.48 2.68 15.12
C LYS A 193 -13.72 4.12 15.53
N TYR A 194 -13.28 4.47 16.73
CA TYR A 194 -13.45 5.82 17.27
C TYR A 194 -12.78 6.87 16.36
N ILE A 195 -11.56 6.61 15.87
CA ILE A 195 -10.87 7.50 14.93
C ILE A 195 -11.67 7.64 13.63
N THR A 196 -12.12 6.52 13.05
CA THR A 196 -12.89 6.48 11.81
C THR A 196 -14.18 7.31 11.88
N GLU A 197 -14.91 7.20 12.99
CA GLU A 197 -16.18 7.92 13.20
C GLU A 197 -15.99 9.44 13.40
N ASN A 198 -14.77 9.88 13.73
CA ASN A 198 -14.44 11.29 14.00
C ASN A 198 -13.64 11.97 12.88
N LEU A 199 -13.51 11.33 11.72
CA LEU A 199 -12.86 11.88 10.52
C LEU A 199 -13.86 11.98 9.37
N SER A 200 -13.67 12.97 8.49
CA SER A 200 -14.45 13.12 7.25
C SER A 200 -13.77 12.44 6.05
N ILE A 201 -12.48 12.12 6.16
CA ILE A 201 -11.76 11.35 5.14
C ILE A 201 -11.85 9.83 5.42
N PRO A 202 -11.80 8.98 4.39
CA PRO A 202 -11.82 7.54 4.56
C PRO A 202 -10.60 7.02 5.31
N THR A 203 -10.83 6.03 6.19
CA THR A 203 -9.76 5.30 6.87
C THR A 203 -9.55 3.92 6.25
N ILE A 204 -8.30 3.47 6.21
CA ILE A 204 -7.87 2.19 5.64
C ILE A 204 -7.19 1.40 6.75
N SER A 205 -7.70 0.22 7.06
CA SER A 205 -7.12 -0.65 8.09
C SER A 205 -5.97 -1.48 7.51
N CYS A 206 -4.82 -1.44 8.19
CA CYS A 206 -3.75 -2.41 8.09
C CYS A 206 -3.60 -3.09 9.46
N GLY A 207 -4.38 -4.14 9.72
CA GLY A 207 -4.42 -4.75 11.05
C GLY A 207 -5.08 -3.90 12.15
N ALA A 208 -5.97 -2.96 11.78
CA ALA A 208 -6.70 -2.08 12.70
C ALA A 208 -8.19 -2.48 12.84
N GLY A 209 -8.56 -3.68 12.41
CA GLY A 209 -9.91 -4.23 12.55
C GLY A 209 -10.87 -3.82 11.43
N LYS A 210 -12.15 -4.17 11.60
CA LYS A 210 -13.17 -4.13 10.53
C LYS A 210 -13.92 -2.79 10.38
N TYR A 211 -13.74 -1.86 11.30
CA TYR A 211 -14.57 -0.65 11.34
C TYR A 211 -14.06 0.49 10.47
N CYS A 212 -12.82 0.44 10.01
CA CYS A 212 -12.32 1.37 8.97
C CYS A 212 -13.12 1.22 7.67
N ASP A 213 -13.09 2.23 6.83
CA ASP A 213 -13.82 2.29 5.56
C ASP A 213 -13.24 1.32 4.50
N ALA A 214 -11.98 0.92 4.66
CA ALA A 214 -11.30 -0.04 3.80
C ALA A 214 -10.36 -0.98 4.57
N GLN A 215 -9.87 -1.99 3.85
CA GLN A 215 -8.82 -2.90 4.30
C GLN A 215 -7.69 -2.91 3.28
N VAL A 216 -6.43 -2.92 3.76
CA VAL A 216 -5.25 -3.12 2.94
C VAL A 216 -4.50 -4.37 3.40
N LEU A 217 -4.02 -5.15 2.44
CA LEU A 217 -3.08 -6.26 2.65
C LEU A 217 -1.97 -6.24 1.60
N VAL A 218 -0.86 -6.88 1.93
CA VAL A 218 0.21 -7.20 0.99
C VAL A 218 -0.25 -8.34 0.08
N CYS A 219 -0.12 -8.19 -1.24
CA CYS A 219 -0.60 -9.18 -2.22
C CYS A 219 0.06 -10.55 -2.03
N ASP A 220 1.35 -10.57 -1.69
CA ASP A 220 2.09 -11.82 -1.45
C ASP A 220 1.55 -12.59 -0.24
N ASP A 221 1.03 -11.91 0.78
CA ASP A 221 0.31 -12.53 1.90
C ASP A 221 -1.04 -13.10 1.43
N VAL A 222 -1.81 -12.32 0.68
CA VAL A 222 -3.13 -12.72 0.16
C VAL A 222 -3.03 -13.94 -0.74
N PHE A 223 -2.04 -13.96 -1.62
CA PHE A 223 -1.83 -15.07 -2.56
C PHE A 223 -1.10 -16.27 -1.94
N GLY A 224 -0.54 -16.12 -0.74
CA GLY A 224 0.28 -17.15 -0.11
C GLY A 224 1.59 -17.42 -0.83
N LYS A 225 2.19 -16.37 -1.42
CA LYS A 225 3.48 -16.43 -2.12
C LYS A 225 4.64 -16.26 -1.14
N TYR A 226 4.54 -15.30 -0.22
CA TYR A 226 5.56 -15.06 0.81
C TYR A 226 5.37 -16.03 1.98
N SER A 227 6.45 -16.69 2.44
CA SER A 227 6.39 -17.77 3.42
C SER A 227 7.17 -17.51 4.70
N GLU A 228 8.04 -16.50 4.71
CA GLU A 228 8.95 -16.23 5.84
C GLU A 228 8.20 -15.75 7.08
N PHE A 229 7.18 -14.92 6.88
CA PHE A 229 6.34 -14.39 7.95
C PHE A 229 4.94 -14.05 7.41
N THR A 230 3.90 -14.33 8.20
CA THR A 230 2.53 -13.89 7.91
C THR A 230 2.00 -13.14 9.12
N PRO A 231 1.66 -11.84 8.99
CA PRO A 231 1.07 -11.08 10.09
C PRO A 231 -0.24 -11.72 10.57
N LYS A 232 -0.53 -11.65 11.87
CA LYS A 232 -1.77 -12.19 12.45
C LYS A 232 -3.05 -11.69 11.77
N PHE A 233 -3.02 -10.47 11.26
CA PHE A 233 -4.16 -9.84 10.60
C PHE A 233 -4.28 -10.18 9.11
N ALA A 234 -3.26 -10.77 8.51
CA ALA A 234 -3.30 -11.19 7.11
C ALA A 234 -3.99 -12.54 6.96
N ARG A 235 -4.87 -12.62 5.96
CA ARG A 235 -5.55 -13.87 5.56
C ARG A 235 -5.02 -14.31 4.21
N LYS A 236 -4.59 -15.56 4.12
CA LYS A 236 -4.28 -16.21 2.85
C LYS A 236 -5.57 -16.63 2.15
N TYR A 237 -5.69 -16.29 0.87
CA TYR A 237 -6.79 -16.67 0.00
C TYR A 237 -6.36 -17.69 -1.07
N GLY A 238 -5.04 -17.92 -1.20
CA GLY A 238 -4.45 -18.88 -2.11
C GLY A 238 -3.14 -19.47 -1.55
N ASP A 239 -2.55 -20.42 -2.31
CA ASP A 239 -1.24 -21.01 -2.02
C ASP A 239 -0.36 -20.96 -3.27
N MET A 240 0.05 -19.76 -3.63
CA MET A 240 0.88 -19.51 -4.81
C MET A 240 2.28 -20.13 -4.68
N ARG A 241 2.79 -20.24 -3.44
CA ARG A 241 4.09 -20.89 -3.18
C ARG A 241 4.09 -22.34 -3.67
N THR A 242 3.10 -23.13 -3.23
CA THR A 242 2.99 -24.54 -3.64
C THR A 242 2.77 -24.62 -5.15
N PHE A 243 1.90 -23.79 -5.71
CA PHE A 243 1.65 -23.75 -7.16
C PHE A 243 2.92 -23.52 -7.97
N ILE A 244 3.75 -22.52 -7.59
CA ILE A 244 5.01 -22.22 -8.26
C ILE A 244 5.99 -23.41 -8.20
N ILE A 245 6.12 -24.02 -6.99
CA ILE A 245 7.02 -25.16 -6.80
C ILE A 245 6.58 -26.35 -7.65
N ASP A 246 5.29 -26.65 -7.69
CA ASP A 246 4.76 -27.80 -8.44
C ASP A 246 4.86 -27.58 -9.95
N CYS A 247 4.63 -26.38 -10.44
CA CYS A 247 4.84 -26.05 -11.85
C CYS A 247 6.31 -26.19 -12.25
N ALA A 248 7.22 -25.67 -11.42
CA ALA A 248 8.65 -25.78 -11.69
C ALA A 248 9.16 -27.22 -11.67
N LYS A 249 8.69 -28.05 -10.75
CA LYS A 249 9.03 -29.47 -10.69
C LYS A 249 8.57 -30.24 -11.93
N ARG A 250 7.31 -30.03 -12.35
CA ARG A 250 6.77 -30.67 -13.58
C ARG A 250 7.55 -30.28 -14.80
N PHE A 251 7.87 -28.98 -14.97
CA PHE A 251 8.71 -28.53 -16.07
C PHE A 251 10.10 -29.19 -16.06
N ASP A 252 10.75 -29.26 -14.89
CA ASP A 252 12.05 -29.90 -14.74
C ASP A 252 12.01 -31.40 -15.11
N GLU A 253 10.94 -32.11 -14.68
CA GLU A 253 10.71 -33.52 -15.02
C GLU A 253 10.49 -33.71 -16.52
N ASP A 254 9.64 -32.90 -17.16
CA ASP A 254 9.36 -32.98 -18.58
C ASP A 254 10.63 -32.76 -19.42
N VAL A 255 11.46 -31.80 -19.05
CA VAL A 255 12.77 -31.57 -19.71
C VAL A 255 13.70 -32.78 -19.53
N LYS A 256 13.79 -33.33 -18.31
CA LYS A 256 14.73 -34.46 -18.03
C LYS A 256 14.28 -35.78 -18.65
N THR A 257 12.97 -35.95 -18.84
CA THR A 257 12.42 -37.16 -19.51
C THR A 257 12.38 -37.02 -21.04
N GLY A 258 12.59 -35.80 -21.57
CA GLY A 258 12.47 -35.51 -23.00
C GLY A 258 11.01 -35.40 -23.48
N SER A 259 10.05 -35.26 -22.56
CA SER A 259 8.64 -35.05 -22.91
C SER A 259 8.35 -33.58 -23.30
N PHE A 260 9.24 -32.66 -22.94
CA PHE A 260 9.23 -31.27 -23.40
C PHE A 260 10.55 -30.91 -24.09
N PRO A 261 10.56 -30.25 -25.27
CA PRO A 261 9.36 -29.92 -26.07
C PRO A 261 8.79 -31.16 -26.80
N SER A 262 7.48 -31.19 -26.98
CA SER A 262 6.80 -32.13 -27.84
C SER A 262 6.90 -31.71 -29.32
N GLU A 263 6.49 -32.58 -30.27
CA GLU A 263 6.45 -32.23 -31.70
C GLU A 263 5.61 -31.01 -32.04
N ASN A 264 4.60 -30.68 -31.20
CA ASN A 264 3.74 -29.50 -31.38
C ASN A 264 4.36 -28.20 -30.85
N GLU A 265 5.53 -28.28 -30.21
CA GLU A 265 6.18 -27.14 -29.54
C GLU A 265 7.55 -26.79 -30.21
N VAL A 266 7.82 -27.40 -31.39
CA VAL A 266 9.02 -27.14 -32.20
C VAL A 266 8.68 -26.43 -33.49
N PHE A 267 9.65 -25.72 -34.08
CA PHE A 267 9.53 -24.98 -35.35
C PHE A 267 10.10 -25.75 -36.53
#